data_e8c603c6a4e265a2e1c88b0f630588af
#
_entry.id   e8c603c6a4e265a2e1c88b0f630588af
#
_cell.length_a   1.000
_cell.length_b   1.000
_cell.length_c   1.000
_cell.angle_alpha   90.00
_cell.angle_beta   90.00
_cell.angle_gamma   90.00
#
_symmetry.space_group_name_H-M   'P 1'
#
loop_
_entity.id
_entity.type
_entity.pdbx_description
1 polymer ?
#
loop_
_entity_poly.entity_id
_entity_poly.type
_entity_poly.pdbx_seq_one_letter_code
_entity_poly.pdbx_strand_id
1 'polypeptide(L)'
;MKVTFLSAKNYSDPSKNNGDCILVDNGSELVVYDCGCEEHARRVLDYMRLHGYRQVKLVLSHNDADHFDGIPYLIEHGAVSAVYTLLLLKYKTELLDKIDDGRMTRDSIARRIEEIYANIYSLGGSVVLKDIFEDTDVASGITIPGPDKEYALDAVAKRIDNREGDTIDKETIVNAVSTQLSVSFGNRNLLLTGDSSFPAIEEAIKSHDVIQLPHHGKLAQAEAIFAVKNNSTVYYVSDNTGDSNGGSNDLRTNHPRGHIIHNTLDGDQECTSSSFAATQYSGSYLWGF
;
A
#
# COMPACT_ATOMS: atom_id res chain seq x y z
N MET A 1 -15.03 4.58 -11.96
CA MET A 1 -13.85 4.15 -11.17
C MET A 1 -12.60 4.29 -12.03
N LYS A 2 -11.61 5.01 -11.54
CA LYS A 2 -10.29 5.18 -12.16
C LYS A 2 -9.23 5.10 -11.05
N VAL A 3 -8.16 4.34 -11.28
CA VAL A 3 -7.01 4.29 -10.39
C VAL A 3 -5.79 4.78 -11.14
N THR A 4 -5.02 5.70 -10.55
CA THR A 4 -3.82 6.27 -11.14
C THR A 4 -2.65 6.09 -10.19
N PHE A 5 -1.67 5.30 -10.60
CA PHE A 5 -0.38 5.15 -9.93
C PHE A 5 0.51 6.31 -10.37
N LEU A 6 0.88 7.19 -9.46
CA LEU A 6 1.68 8.36 -9.77
C LEU A 6 3.16 7.98 -9.91
N SER A 7 3.76 8.42 -11.00
CA SER A 7 5.20 8.25 -11.24
C SER A 7 6.00 9.43 -10.68
N ALA A 8 7.14 9.15 -10.06
CA ALA A 8 8.13 10.16 -9.67
C ALA A 8 9.22 10.40 -10.74
N LYS A 9 9.09 9.79 -11.93
CA LYS A 9 10.10 9.84 -13.01
C LYS A 9 10.63 11.23 -13.33
N ASN A 10 9.79 12.26 -13.21
CA ASN A 10 10.14 13.62 -13.58
C ASN A 10 10.30 14.54 -12.35
N TYR A 11 10.44 14.00 -11.14
CA TYR A 11 10.62 14.79 -9.95
C TYR A 11 12.03 15.39 -9.88
N SER A 12 12.17 16.49 -9.17
CA SER A 12 13.37 17.31 -9.17
C SER A 12 14.58 16.65 -8.51
N ASP A 13 14.34 15.70 -7.61
CA ASP A 13 15.40 14.99 -6.89
C ASP A 13 15.32 13.47 -7.15
N PRO A 14 16.04 12.98 -8.17
CA PRO A 14 16.02 11.55 -8.52
C PRO A 14 16.76 10.67 -7.48
N SER A 15 17.49 11.26 -6.53
CA SER A 15 18.19 10.51 -5.48
C SER A 15 17.27 10.08 -4.34
N LYS A 16 16.07 10.68 -4.24
CA LYS A 16 15.08 10.32 -3.24
C LYS A 16 14.25 9.13 -3.71
N ASN A 17 14.01 8.21 -2.80
CA ASN A 17 12.91 7.27 -2.96
C ASN A 17 11.61 8.01 -2.70
N ASN A 18 10.90 8.35 -3.77
CA ASN A 18 9.66 9.11 -3.67
C ASN A 18 8.44 8.21 -3.43
N GLY A 19 8.65 6.90 -3.43
CA GLY A 19 7.69 5.89 -3.01
C GLY A 19 6.33 5.91 -3.71
N ASP A 20 5.34 5.46 -2.99
CA ASP A 20 4.00 5.22 -3.50
C ASP A 20 3.07 6.44 -3.32
N CYS A 21 2.26 6.69 -4.35
CA CYS A 21 1.07 7.51 -4.25
C CYS A 21 0.06 7.09 -5.32
N ILE A 22 -1.09 6.60 -4.90
CA ILE A 22 -2.08 6.04 -5.82
C ILE A 22 -3.41 6.75 -5.58
N LEU A 23 -3.94 7.33 -6.65
CA LEU A 23 -5.25 8.01 -6.66
C LEU A 23 -6.34 7.01 -7.04
N VAL A 24 -7.37 6.90 -6.23
CA VAL A 24 -8.56 6.08 -6.49
C VAL A 24 -9.78 6.99 -6.56
N ASP A 25 -10.21 7.28 -7.79
CA ASP A 25 -11.32 8.18 -8.08
C ASP A 25 -12.56 7.37 -8.46
N ASN A 26 -13.61 7.42 -7.64
CA ASN A 26 -14.88 6.75 -7.91
C ASN A 26 -15.92 7.68 -8.58
N GLY A 27 -15.54 8.92 -8.89
CA GLY A 27 -16.39 9.95 -9.50
C GLY A 27 -17.17 10.80 -8.49
N SER A 28 -17.25 10.41 -7.24
CA SER A 28 -17.88 11.17 -6.14
C SER A 28 -16.93 11.49 -5.00
N GLU A 29 -15.98 10.62 -4.75
CA GLU A 29 -14.96 10.74 -3.71
C GLU A 29 -13.59 10.38 -4.27
N LEU A 30 -12.56 11.05 -3.78
CA LEU A 30 -11.17 10.72 -4.05
C LEU A 30 -10.57 10.06 -2.82
N VAL A 31 -10.04 8.86 -2.99
CA VAL A 31 -9.23 8.15 -2.00
C VAL A 31 -7.79 8.19 -2.48
N VAL A 32 -6.86 8.48 -1.57
CA VAL A 32 -5.42 8.44 -1.81
C VAL A 32 -4.86 7.27 -1.01
N TYR A 33 -4.19 6.36 -1.68
CA TYR A 33 -3.48 5.25 -1.05
C TYR A 33 -2.00 5.60 -1.06
N ASP A 34 -1.45 5.81 0.13
CA ASP A 34 -0.12 6.34 0.42
C ASP A 34 0.17 7.72 -0.19
N CYS A 35 1.20 8.38 0.29
CA CYS A 35 1.74 9.61 -0.28
C CYS A 35 3.19 9.79 0.17
N GLY A 36 4.12 9.21 -0.58
CA GLY A 36 5.50 9.03 -0.17
C GLY A 36 6.36 10.32 -0.19
N CYS A 37 5.92 11.39 -0.84
CA CYS A 37 6.69 12.63 -0.86
C CYS A 37 5.84 13.87 -1.10
N GLU A 38 6.43 15.06 -0.87
CA GLU A 38 5.74 16.34 -1.06
C GLU A 38 5.35 16.58 -2.52
N GLU A 39 6.17 16.17 -3.50
CA GLU A 39 5.80 16.28 -4.91
C GLU A 39 4.56 15.47 -5.25
N HIS A 40 4.41 14.26 -4.71
CA HIS A 40 3.17 13.50 -4.80
C HIS A 40 2.00 14.26 -4.18
N ALA A 41 2.18 14.81 -2.99
CA ALA A 41 1.14 15.60 -2.31
C ALA A 41 0.69 16.81 -3.14
N ARG A 42 1.60 17.55 -3.76
CA ARG A 42 1.28 18.63 -4.69
C ARG A 42 0.44 18.17 -5.87
N ARG A 43 0.77 17.01 -6.46
CA ARG A 43 -0.02 16.43 -7.56
C ARG A 43 -1.41 15.98 -7.11
N VAL A 44 -1.55 15.47 -5.89
CA VAL A 44 -2.86 15.19 -5.28
C VAL A 44 -3.70 16.46 -5.20
N LEU A 45 -3.13 17.57 -4.68
CA LEU A 45 -3.82 18.86 -4.59
C LEU A 45 -4.21 19.40 -5.96
N ASP A 46 -3.36 19.25 -6.96
CA ASP A 46 -3.66 19.64 -8.34
C ASP A 46 -4.82 18.83 -8.93
N TYR A 47 -4.80 17.52 -8.71
CA TYR A 47 -5.89 16.62 -9.13
C TYR A 47 -7.21 17.01 -8.44
N MET A 48 -7.19 17.24 -7.13
CA MET A 48 -8.37 17.68 -6.37
C MET A 48 -8.94 18.97 -6.95
N ARG A 49 -8.09 19.97 -7.21
CA ARG A 49 -8.52 21.27 -7.78
C ARG A 49 -9.13 21.09 -9.18
N LEU A 50 -8.51 20.27 -10.02
CA LEU A 50 -8.98 20.03 -11.38
C LEU A 50 -10.36 19.34 -11.40
N HIS A 51 -10.60 18.41 -10.48
CA HIS A 51 -11.81 17.60 -10.42
C HIS A 51 -12.84 18.10 -9.40
N GLY A 52 -12.55 19.17 -8.66
CA GLY A 52 -13.48 19.81 -7.74
C GLY A 52 -13.62 19.11 -6.38
N TYR A 53 -12.67 18.26 -6.00
CA TYR A 53 -12.65 17.61 -4.70
C TYR A 53 -12.18 18.60 -3.63
N ARG A 54 -12.89 18.66 -2.49
CA ARG A 54 -12.52 19.52 -1.36
C ARG A 54 -11.56 18.82 -0.40
N GLN A 55 -11.76 17.54 -0.18
CA GLN A 55 -10.96 16.70 0.71
C GLN A 55 -10.86 15.28 0.13
N VAL A 56 -9.83 14.59 0.53
CA VAL A 56 -9.63 13.16 0.25
C VAL A 56 -9.78 12.34 1.52
N LYS A 57 -10.10 11.07 1.39
CA LYS A 57 -9.82 10.04 2.39
C LYS A 57 -8.46 9.44 2.05
N LEU A 58 -7.60 9.29 3.04
CA LEU A 58 -6.27 8.71 2.87
C LEU A 58 -6.23 7.33 3.51
N VAL A 59 -5.70 6.35 2.80
CA VAL A 59 -5.39 5.03 3.34
C VAL A 59 -3.88 4.91 3.36
N LEU A 60 -3.29 4.79 4.54
CA LEU A 60 -1.86 4.58 4.73
C LEU A 60 -1.58 3.09 4.87
N SER A 61 -0.79 2.54 3.97
CA SER A 61 -0.39 1.14 4.01
C SER A 61 0.45 0.85 5.25
N HIS A 62 1.52 1.58 5.45
CA HIS A 62 2.43 1.52 6.59
C HIS A 62 3.21 2.84 6.72
N ASN A 63 4.05 2.97 7.74
CA ASN A 63 4.63 4.26 8.09
C ASN A 63 6.08 4.48 7.66
N ASP A 64 6.58 3.74 6.68
CA ASP A 64 7.88 4.03 6.08
C ASP A 64 7.82 5.35 5.27
N ALA A 65 8.95 6.04 5.20
CA ALA A 65 9.04 7.40 4.67
C ALA A 65 8.48 7.54 3.25
N ASP A 66 8.76 6.57 2.40
CA ASP A 66 8.34 6.52 1.01
C ASP A 66 6.85 6.15 0.80
N HIS A 67 6.10 5.98 1.88
CA HIS A 67 4.64 5.87 1.90
C HIS A 67 3.97 7.01 2.68
N PHE A 68 4.73 7.68 3.57
CA PHE A 68 4.19 8.60 4.56
C PHE A 68 4.54 10.07 4.34
N ASP A 69 5.74 10.42 3.85
CA ASP A 69 6.34 11.78 3.99
C ASP A 69 5.56 12.92 3.30
N GLY A 70 4.68 12.62 2.35
CA GLY A 70 3.79 13.60 1.74
C GLY A 70 2.48 13.85 2.52
N ILE A 71 2.12 12.97 3.46
CA ILE A 71 0.85 13.05 4.19
C ILE A 71 0.74 14.29 5.05
N PRO A 72 1.76 14.67 5.85
CA PRO A 72 1.71 15.91 6.63
C PRO A 72 1.42 17.13 5.77
N TYR A 73 2.01 17.22 4.58
CA TYR A 73 1.75 18.33 3.64
C TYR A 73 0.28 18.39 3.21
N LEU A 74 -0.36 17.27 2.90
CA LEU A 74 -1.79 17.23 2.57
C LEU A 74 -2.66 17.68 3.75
N ILE A 75 -2.32 17.27 4.97
CA ILE A 75 -3.05 17.64 6.19
C ILE A 75 -2.92 19.13 6.48
N GLU A 76 -1.71 19.70 6.37
CA GLU A 76 -1.45 21.13 6.54
C GLU A 76 -2.26 22.00 5.56
N HIS A 77 -2.55 21.49 4.36
CA HIS A 77 -3.39 22.14 3.37
C HIS A 77 -4.90 21.89 3.55
N GLY A 78 -5.30 21.22 4.66
CA GLY A 78 -6.71 20.91 4.93
C GLY A 78 -7.35 19.94 3.95
N ALA A 79 -6.53 19.21 3.19
CA ALA A 79 -6.98 18.35 2.10
C ALA A 79 -7.47 16.98 2.56
N VAL A 80 -7.18 16.54 3.79
CA VAL A 80 -7.49 15.19 4.29
C VAL A 80 -8.66 15.24 5.26
N SER A 81 -9.70 14.45 5.03
CA SER A 81 -10.85 14.29 5.93
C SER A 81 -10.65 13.20 6.97
N ALA A 82 -10.00 12.11 6.62
CA ALA A 82 -9.68 10.99 7.50
C ALA A 82 -8.46 10.23 6.98
N VAL A 83 -7.71 9.61 7.90
CA VAL A 83 -6.62 8.66 7.60
C VAL A 83 -7.00 7.30 8.15
N TYR A 84 -7.09 6.30 7.27
CA TYR A 84 -7.30 4.89 7.60
C TYR A 84 -5.94 4.21 7.70
N THR A 85 -5.64 3.62 8.83
CA THR A 85 -4.36 2.94 9.08
C THR A 85 -4.47 1.99 10.27
N LEU A 86 -3.45 1.18 10.50
CA LEU A 86 -3.39 0.27 11.64
C LEU A 86 -3.13 1.05 12.94
N LEU A 87 -4.12 1.10 13.83
CA LEU A 87 -4.04 1.80 15.12
C LEU A 87 -3.72 0.85 16.28
N LEU A 88 -2.50 0.38 16.35
CA LEU A 88 -2.05 -0.68 17.28
C LEU A 88 -2.25 -0.38 18.77
N LEU A 89 -2.33 0.90 19.19
CA LEU A 89 -2.61 1.24 20.59
C LEU A 89 -3.98 0.74 21.08
N LYS A 90 -4.93 0.52 20.16
CA LYS A 90 -6.21 -0.10 20.48
C LYS A 90 -6.05 -1.56 20.94
N TYR A 91 -5.01 -2.24 20.45
CA TYR A 91 -4.79 -3.69 20.61
C TYR A 91 -3.69 -4.03 21.62
N LYS A 92 -3.26 -3.07 22.45
CA LYS A 92 -2.17 -3.28 23.43
C LYS A 92 -2.43 -4.44 24.40
N THR A 93 -3.69 -4.73 24.73
CA THR A 93 -4.03 -5.87 25.60
C THR A 93 -3.84 -7.19 24.86
N GLU A 94 -4.36 -7.28 23.63
CA GLU A 94 -4.21 -8.46 22.78
C GLU A 94 -2.73 -8.73 22.46
N LEU A 95 -1.96 -7.67 22.21
CA LEU A 95 -0.52 -7.80 21.98
C LEU A 95 0.21 -8.29 23.25
N LEU A 96 -0.18 -7.82 24.44
CA LEU A 96 0.40 -8.30 25.69
C LEU A 96 0.14 -9.80 25.89
N ASP A 97 -1.07 -10.27 25.56
CA ASP A 97 -1.43 -11.68 25.68
C ASP A 97 -0.64 -12.59 24.71
N LYS A 98 -0.17 -12.02 23.57
CA LYS A 98 0.68 -12.72 22.57
C LYS A 98 2.17 -12.71 22.92
N ILE A 99 2.61 -11.81 23.79
CA ILE A 99 4.01 -11.69 24.22
C ILE A 99 4.21 -12.53 25.48
N ASP A 100 4.89 -13.66 25.34
CA ASP A 100 5.09 -14.66 26.38
C ASP A 100 6.45 -14.47 27.10
N ASP A 101 6.82 -13.27 27.50
CA ASP A 101 8.06 -13.05 28.23
C ASP A 101 7.88 -12.72 29.71
N GLY A 102 6.64 -12.44 30.14
CA GLY A 102 6.27 -12.14 31.52
C GLY A 102 6.85 -10.83 32.09
N ARG A 103 7.66 -10.11 31.30
CA ARG A 103 8.35 -8.87 31.72
C ARG A 103 7.71 -7.61 31.17
N MET A 104 6.98 -7.72 30.07
CA MET A 104 6.33 -6.57 29.45
C MET A 104 4.98 -6.26 30.10
N THR A 105 4.70 -4.98 30.27
CA THR A 105 3.43 -4.48 30.77
C THR A 105 2.69 -3.74 29.64
N ARG A 106 1.39 -3.51 29.81
CA ARG A 106 0.61 -2.71 28.87
C ARG A 106 1.24 -1.35 28.58
N ASP A 107 1.84 -0.69 29.60
CA ASP A 107 2.47 0.60 29.45
C ASP A 107 3.80 0.48 28.68
N SER A 108 4.56 -0.59 28.86
CA SER A 108 5.77 -0.82 28.09
C SER A 108 5.48 -1.16 26.63
N ILE A 109 4.41 -1.91 26.36
CA ILE A 109 3.92 -2.18 25.00
C ILE A 109 3.43 -0.89 24.36
N ALA A 110 2.63 -0.09 25.04
CA ALA A 110 2.15 1.19 24.53
C ALA A 110 3.32 2.09 24.12
N ARG A 111 4.34 2.24 24.96
CA ARG A 111 5.55 3.02 24.62
C ARG A 111 6.27 2.48 23.38
N ARG A 112 6.41 1.17 23.25
CA ARG A 112 7.05 0.56 22.06
C ARG A 112 6.24 0.83 20.79
N ILE A 113 4.92 0.76 20.86
CA ILE A 113 4.04 1.10 19.74
C ILE A 113 4.18 2.59 19.39
N GLU A 114 4.19 3.47 20.38
CA GLU A 114 4.40 4.91 20.18
C GLU A 114 5.74 5.22 19.53
N GLU A 115 6.82 4.52 19.92
CA GLU A 115 8.15 4.65 19.31
C GLU A 115 8.15 4.23 17.83
N ILE A 116 7.52 3.10 17.51
CA ILE A 116 7.50 2.52 16.15
C ILE A 116 6.59 3.32 15.21
N TYR A 117 5.46 3.80 15.73
CA TYR A 117 4.38 4.43 14.93
C TYR A 117 4.17 5.91 15.31
N ALA A 118 5.21 6.59 15.83
CA ALA A 118 5.14 7.97 16.31
C ALA A 118 4.60 8.95 15.26
N ASN A 119 4.98 8.79 14.00
CA ASN A 119 4.53 9.62 12.90
C ASN A 119 3.01 9.48 12.66
N ILE A 120 2.45 8.26 12.73
CA ILE A 120 1.00 8.04 12.61
C ILE A 120 0.26 8.75 13.75
N TYR A 121 0.67 8.54 15.00
CA TYR A 121 -0.03 9.13 16.14
C TYR A 121 0.11 10.65 16.20
N SER A 122 1.19 11.23 15.65
CA SER A 122 1.35 12.68 15.53
C SER A 122 0.27 13.34 14.65
N LEU A 123 -0.36 12.60 13.73
CA LEU A 123 -1.42 13.10 12.87
C LEU A 123 -2.74 13.30 13.63
N GLY A 124 -2.98 12.56 14.73
CA GLY A 124 -4.28 12.49 15.42
C GLY A 124 -4.78 13.80 16.04
N GLY A 125 -3.93 14.82 16.15
CA GLY A 125 -4.33 16.18 16.57
C GLY A 125 -4.92 17.03 15.44
N SER A 126 -4.73 16.63 14.18
CA SER A 126 -5.02 17.43 13.00
C SER A 126 -6.03 16.79 12.06
N VAL A 127 -6.22 15.46 12.13
CA VAL A 127 -7.13 14.69 11.26
C VAL A 127 -7.74 13.53 12.03
N VAL A 128 -8.89 13.04 11.55
CA VAL A 128 -9.55 11.85 12.12
C VAL A 128 -8.75 10.60 11.71
N LEU A 129 -8.25 9.85 12.70
CA LEU A 129 -7.66 8.54 12.47
C LEU A 129 -8.72 7.44 12.59
N LYS A 130 -8.75 6.54 11.63
CA LYS A 130 -9.65 5.40 11.55
C LYS A 130 -8.88 4.10 11.53
N ASP A 131 -9.31 3.16 12.35
CA ASP A 131 -8.67 1.85 12.46
C ASP A 131 -9.18 0.89 11.38
N ILE A 132 -8.25 0.24 10.67
CA ILE A 132 -8.55 -0.63 9.53
C ILE A 132 -9.32 -1.91 9.90
N PHE A 133 -9.31 -2.34 11.15
CA PHE A 133 -10.07 -3.51 11.59
C PHE A 133 -11.50 -3.17 12.03
N GLU A 134 -11.80 -1.88 12.21
CA GLU A 134 -13.13 -1.38 12.58
C GLU A 134 -13.83 -0.66 11.42
N ASP A 135 -13.08 0.12 10.65
CA ASP A 135 -13.55 0.97 9.55
C ASP A 135 -13.07 0.40 8.21
N THR A 136 -13.68 -0.68 7.74
CA THR A 136 -13.26 -1.37 6.50
C THR A 136 -13.84 -0.74 5.22
N ASP A 137 -14.96 -0.02 5.30
CA ASP A 137 -15.59 0.66 4.17
C ASP A 137 -15.03 2.07 4.02
N VAL A 138 -14.15 2.30 3.04
CA VAL A 138 -13.54 3.61 2.81
C VAL A 138 -14.47 4.51 1.98
N ALA A 139 -14.92 4.01 0.84
CA ALA A 139 -15.86 4.70 -0.06
C ALA A 139 -16.63 3.68 -0.91
N SER A 140 -17.61 4.14 -1.69
CA SER A 140 -18.37 3.24 -2.56
C SER A 140 -17.47 2.47 -3.52
N GLY A 141 -17.46 1.14 -3.39
CA GLY A 141 -16.62 0.24 -4.18
C GLY A 141 -15.13 0.23 -3.77
N ILE A 142 -14.79 0.77 -2.60
CA ILE A 142 -13.42 0.84 -2.08
C ILE A 142 -13.43 0.35 -0.63
N THR A 143 -12.79 -0.79 -0.36
CA THR A 143 -12.79 -1.44 0.95
C THR A 143 -11.40 -1.89 1.37
N ILE A 144 -11.20 -2.13 2.66
CA ILE A 144 -9.96 -2.65 3.25
C ILE A 144 -10.15 -4.15 3.53
N PRO A 145 -9.59 -5.06 2.70
CA PRO A 145 -9.71 -6.50 2.89
C PRO A 145 -8.71 -7.09 3.89
N GLY A 146 -7.67 -6.35 4.24
CA GLY A 146 -6.56 -6.84 5.07
C GLY A 146 -5.55 -5.78 5.50
N PRO A 147 -4.53 -6.20 6.23
CA PRO A 147 -4.17 -7.59 6.57
C PRO A 147 -5.19 -8.25 7.51
N ASP A 148 -5.17 -9.58 7.62
CA ASP A 148 -5.90 -10.29 8.67
C ASP A 148 -5.44 -9.82 10.05
N LYS A 149 -6.40 -9.59 10.97
CA LYS A 149 -6.10 -9.03 12.28
C LYS A 149 -5.17 -9.94 13.11
N GLU A 150 -5.43 -11.24 13.09
CA GLU A 150 -4.64 -12.21 13.86
C GLU A 150 -3.19 -12.26 13.34
N TYR A 151 -3.01 -12.35 12.00
CA TYR A 151 -1.70 -12.27 11.37
C TYR A 151 -0.96 -10.97 11.75
N ALA A 152 -1.62 -9.83 11.66
CA ALA A 152 -1.00 -8.55 11.95
C ALA A 152 -0.56 -8.43 13.42
N LEU A 153 -1.41 -8.85 14.36
CA LEU A 153 -1.07 -8.79 15.79
C LEU A 153 0.04 -9.78 16.15
N ASP A 154 0.07 -10.98 15.54
CA ASP A 154 1.16 -11.95 15.73
C ASP A 154 2.49 -11.40 15.23
N ALA A 155 2.51 -10.82 14.02
CA ALA A 155 3.71 -10.22 13.45
C ALA A 155 4.24 -9.07 14.32
N VAL A 156 3.35 -8.17 14.76
CA VAL A 156 3.72 -7.04 15.62
C VAL A 156 4.19 -7.49 16.99
N ALA A 157 3.55 -8.49 17.58
CA ALA A 157 3.97 -9.05 18.88
C ALA A 157 5.39 -9.61 18.82
N LYS A 158 5.74 -10.34 17.73
CA LYS A 158 7.09 -10.85 17.50
C LYS A 158 8.14 -9.72 17.44
N ARG A 159 7.84 -8.61 16.76
CA ARG A 159 8.73 -7.44 16.71
C ARG A 159 8.92 -6.79 18.09
N ILE A 160 7.82 -6.59 18.83
CA ILE A 160 7.87 -5.97 20.17
C ILE A 160 8.70 -6.82 21.11
N ASP A 161 8.58 -8.14 21.02
CA ASP A 161 9.27 -9.12 21.86
C ASP A 161 10.73 -9.40 21.42
N ASN A 162 11.13 -8.93 20.25
CA ASN A 162 12.45 -9.17 19.63
C ASN A 162 12.83 -10.67 19.46
N ARG A 163 11.85 -11.57 19.35
CA ARG A 163 12.12 -13.02 19.25
C ARG A 163 12.59 -13.47 17.88
N GLU A 164 12.15 -12.81 16.79
CA GLU A 164 12.42 -13.23 15.41
C GLU A 164 13.20 -12.19 14.60
N GLY A 165 13.83 -11.22 15.26
CA GLY A 165 14.51 -10.12 14.57
C GLY A 165 13.52 -9.14 13.95
N ASP A 166 14.00 -8.39 12.93
CA ASP A 166 13.21 -7.30 12.32
C ASP A 166 12.44 -7.71 11.08
N THR A 167 12.45 -8.99 10.69
CA THR A 167 11.80 -9.48 9.45
C THR A 167 10.87 -10.65 9.69
N ILE A 168 9.79 -10.69 8.90
CA ILE A 168 8.87 -11.83 8.77
C ILE A 168 8.56 -12.03 7.29
N ASP A 169 8.56 -13.25 6.82
CA ASP A 169 8.22 -13.60 5.44
C ASP A 169 9.00 -12.78 4.39
N LYS A 170 10.28 -12.53 4.68
CA LYS A 170 11.23 -11.74 3.86
C LYS A 170 10.96 -10.23 3.83
N GLU A 171 10.07 -9.71 4.68
CA GLU A 171 9.79 -8.30 4.82
C GLU A 171 10.11 -7.80 6.24
N THR A 172 10.30 -6.49 6.39
CA THR A 172 10.22 -5.88 7.73
C THR A 172 8.82 -6.13 8.29
N ILE A 173 8.69 -6.19 9.62
CA ILE A 173 7.38 -6.44 10.21
C ILE A 173 6.40 -5.30 9.92
N VAL A 174 6.90 -4.06 9.80
CA VAL A 174 6.08 -2.90 9.42
C VAL A 174 5.51 -3.07 8.01
N ASN A 175 6.36 -3.46 7.04
CA ASN A 175 5.95 -3.73 5.67
C ASN A 175 4.97 -4.92 5.60
N ALA A 176 5.36 -6.05 6.25
CA ALA A 176 4.58 -7.29 6.18
C ALA A 176 3.10 -7.09 6.54
N VAL A 177 2.78 -6.16 7.46
CA VAL A 177 1.41 -5.86 7.91
C VAL A 177 0.80 -4.64 7.23
N SER A 178 1.27 -4.27 6.04
CA SER A 178 0.71 -3.15 5.26
C SER A 178 -0.80 -3.28 5.09
N THR A 179 -1.51 -2.17 5.29
CA THR A 179 -2.95 -2.07 5.01
C THR A 179 -3.20 -2.30 3.52
N GLN A 180 -4.13 -3.18 3.19
CA GLN A 180 -4.51 -3.48 1.83
C GLN A 180 -5.75 -2.69 1.43
N LEU A 181 -5.89 -2.35 0.13
CA LEU A 181 -7.09 -1.69 -0.39
C LEU A 181 -7.63 -2.43 -1.60
N SER A 182 -8.91 -2.80 -1.56
CA SER A 182 -9.64 -3.40 -2.67
C SER A 182 -10.47 -2.35 -3.39
N VAL A 183 -10.35 -2.29 -4.72
CA VAL A 183 -11.08 -1.36 -5.58
C VAL A 183 -11.91 -2.12 -6.59
N SER A 184 -13.23 -1.94 -6.57
CA SER A 184 -14.16 -2.64 -7.44
C SER A 184 -14.45 -1.85 -8.73
N PHE A 185 -14.31 -2.53 -9.87
CA PHE A 185 -14.71 -2.06 -11.19
C PHE A 185 -15.98 -2.78 -11.72
N GLY A 186 -16.86 -3.15 -10.81
CA GLY A 186 -18.05 -3.94 -11.10
C GLY A 186 -17.79 -5.43 -10.91
N ASN A 187 -17.49 -6.15 -11.98
CA ASN A 187 -17.22 -7.60 -11.93
C ASN A 187 -15.71 -7.94 -11.80
N ARG A 188 -14.85 -6.95 -11.68
CA ARG A 188 -13.41 -7.10 -11.54
C ARG A 188 -12.88 -6.25 -10.40
N ASN A 189 -11.85 -6.73 -9.73
CA ASN A 189 -11.29 -6.08 -8.56
C ASN A 189 -9.78 -5.88 -8.71
N LEU A 190 -9.29 -4.72 -8.25
CA LEU A 190 -7.88 -4.41 -8.07
C LEU A 190 -7.54 -4.48 -6.58
N LEU A 191 -6.43 -5.12 -6.24
CA LEU A 191 -5.83 -5.12 -4.92
C LEU A 191 -4.60 -4.20 -4.90
N LEU A 192 -4.58 -3.21 -4.01
CA LEU A 192 -3.40 -2.47 -3.62
C LEU A 192 -2.84 -3.09 -2.35
N THR A 193 -1.56 -3.37 -2.31
CA THR A 193 -0.93 -4.23 -1.30
C THR A 193 0.05 -3.49 -0.40
N GLY A 194 0.46 -2.26 -0.77
CA GLY A 194 1.63 -1.63 -0.15
C GLY A 194 2.84 -2.56 -0.25
N ASP A 195 3.55 -2.71 0.85
CA ASP A 195 4.75 -3.54 0.94
C ASP A 195 4.50 -4.90 1.63
N SER A 196 3.26 -5.35 1.64
CA SER A 196 2.83 -6.58 2.31
C SER A 196 3.71 -7.78 1.97
N SER A 197 3.92 -8.66 2.95
CA SER A 197 4.40 -10.01 2.67
C SER A 197 3.35 -10.85 1.96
N PHE A 198 3.78 -11.87 1.22
CA PHE A 198 2.85 -12.77 0.51
C PHE A 198 1.81 -13.43 1.45
N PRO A 199 2.16 -13.98 2.63
CA PRO A 199 1.18 -14.56 3.54
C PRO A 199 0.08 -13.59 3.98
N ALA A 200 0.39 -12.28 4.11
CA ALA A 200 -0.59 -11.27 4.48
C ALA A 200 -1.67 -11.06 3.41
N ILE A 201 -1.37 -11.31 2.14
CA ILE A 201 -2.24 -11.04 0.99
C ILE A 201 -2.76 -12.32 0.31
N GLU A 202 -2.30 -13.50 0.70
CA GLU A 202 -2.58 -14.77 0.00
C GLU A 202 -4.08 -15.03 -0.18
N GLU A 203 -4.89 -14.72 0.82
CA GLU A 203 -6.33 -14.90 0.70
C GLU A 203 -6.96 -13.81 -0.18
N ALA A 204 -6.56 -12.56 0.00
CA ALA A 204 -7.10 -11.42 -0.74
C ALA A 204 -6.84 -11.55 -2.26
N ILE A 205 -5.66 -11.98 -2.67
CA ILE A 205 -5.33 -12.09 -4.10
C ILE A 205 -6.22 -13.07 -4.87
N LYS A 206 -6.87 -14.04 -4.20
CA LYS A 206 -7.71 -15.05 -4.87
C LYS A 206 -8.90 -14.41 -5.61
N SER A 207 -9.46 -13.34 -5.05
CA SER A 207 -10.65 -12.65 -5.57
C SER A 207 -10.33 -11.40 -6.41
N HIS A 208 -9.05 -11.14 -6.73
CA HIS A 208 -8.63 -9.97 -7.47
C HIS A 208 -8.03 -10.32 -8.83
N ASP A 209 -8.41 -9.58 -9.86
CA ASP A 209 -7.96 -9.76 -11.25
C ASP A 209 -6.75 -8.89 -11.59
N VAL A 210 -6.56 -7.82 -10.83
CA VAL A 210 -5.46 -6.88 -10.92
C VAL A 210 -4.80 -6.75 -9.56
N ILE A 211 -3.47 -6.75 -9.51
CA ILE A 211 -2.73 -6.73 -8.26
C ILE A 211 -1.56 -5.74 -8.38
N GLN A 212 -1.46 -4.80 -7.43
CA GLN A 212 -0.19 -4.12 -7.20
C GLN A 212 0.79 -5.15 -6.63
N LEU A 213 1.96 -5.30 -7.25
CA LEU A 213 3.01 -6.16 -6.72
C LEU A 213 3.64 -5.50 -5.49
N PRO A 214 3.72 -6.21 -4.36
CA PRO A 214 4.18 -5.64 -3.11
C PRO A 214 5.62 -5.12 -3.16
N HIS A 215 5.90 -4.15 -2.30
CA HIS A 215 7.23 -3.63 -2.01
C HIS A 215 7.98 -3.25 -3.31
N HIS A 216 7.34 -2.35 -4.05
CA HIS A 216 7.84 -1.80 -5.32
C HIS A 216 8.19 -2.88 -6.38
N GLY A 217 7.53 -4.04 -6.32
CA GLY A 217 7.78 -5.17 -7.22
C GLY A 217 8.96 -6.05 -6.79
N LYS A 218 9.24 -6.17 -5.50
CA LYS A 218 10.24 -7.08 -4.95
C LYS A 218 10.06 -8.51 -5.46
N LEU A 219 11.08 -9.04 -6.12
CA LEU A 219 11.01 -10.30 -6.86
C LEU A 219 10.46 -11.46 -6.03
N ALA A 220 10.92 -11.60 -4.78
CA ALA A 220 10.52 -12.73 -3.93
C ALA A 220 9.02 -12.75 -3.59
N GLN A 221 8.38 -11.59 -3.47
CA GLN A 221 6.93 -11.47 -3.26
C GLN A 221 6.17 -11.68 -4.58
N ALA A 222 6.67 -11.09 -5.66
CA ALA A 222 6.09 -11.24 -7.00
C ALA A 222 6.07 -12.70 -7.45
N GLU A 223 7.17 -13.45 -7.28
CA GLU A 223 7.24 -14.88 -7.64
C GLU A 223 6.22 -15.72 -6.86
N ALA A 224 6.02 -15.44 -5.57
CA ALA A 224 5.00 -16.14 -4.78
C ALA A 224 3.59 -15.87 -5.32
N ILE A 225 3.29 -14.64 -5.74
CA ILE A 225 2.00 -14.29 -6.37
C ILE A 225 1.86 -14.98 -7.73
N PHE A 226 2.88 -14.96 -8.59
CA PHE A 226 2.86 -15.61 -9.90
C PHE A 226 2.64 -17.12 -9.81
N ALA A 227 3.11 -17.76 -8.73
CA ALA A 227 2.92 -19.19 -8.51
C ALA A 227 1.45 -19.58 -8.28
N VAL A 228 0.62 -18.66 -7.78
CA VAL A 228 -0.79 -18.94 -7.42
C VAL A 228 -1.79 -18.25 -8.33
N LYS A 229 -1.36 -17.23 -9.11
CA LYS A 229 -2.21 -16.51 -10.07
C LYS A 229 -1.96 -16.98 -11.49
N ASN A 230 -2.96 -16.86 -12.33
CA ASN A 230 -2.88 -17.24 -13.73
C ASN A 230 -2.37 -16.08 -14.62
N ASN A 231 -2.05 -16.37 -15.87
CA ASN A 231 -1.50 -15.42 -16.83
C ASN A 231 -2.51 -14.33 -17.29
N SER A 232 -3.78 -14.39 -16.88
CA SER A 232 -4.77 -13.34 -17.18
C SER A 232 -4.80 -12.24 -16.13
N THR A 233 -4.07 -12.40 -15.01
CA THR A 233 -3.92 -11.37 -13.99
C THR A 233 -3.03 -10.25 -14.52
N VAL A 234 -3.45 -9.01 -14.31
CA VAL A 234 -2.67 -7.81 -14.65
C VAL A 234 -2.00 -7.28 -13.39
N TYR A 235 -0.75 -6.88 -13.53
CA TYR A 235 0.04 -6.40 -12.39
C TYR A 235 0.44 -4.95 -12.59
N TYR A 236 0.49 -4.22 -11.47
CA TYR A 236 1.03 -2.87 -11.39
C TYR A 236 2.20 -2.85 -10.42
N VAL A 237 3.19 -2.05 -10.73
CA VAL A 237 4.34 -1.77 -9.86
C VAL A 237 4.44 -0.27 -9.68
N SER A 238 4.40 0.17 -8.43
CA SER A 238 4.73 1.53 -8.05
C SER A 238 6.19 1.54 -7.60
N ASP A 239 7.07 1.85 -8.54
CA ASP A 239 8.51 1.90 -8.32
C ASP A 239 9.09 3.10 -9.08
N ASN A 240 9.65 4.04 -8.36
CA ASN A 240 10.10 5.30 -8.91
C ASN A 240 11.62 5.41 -9.05
N THR A 241 12.38 4.48 -8.48
CA THR A 241 13.84 4.51 -8.50
C THR A 241 14.50 3.29 -9.15
N GLY A 242 13.77 2.17 -9.26
CA GLY A 242 14.22 0.94 -9.93
C GLY A 242 15.10 0.03 -9.08
N ASP A 243 15.87 0.54 -8.15
CA ASP A 243 16.87 -0.19 -7.35
C ASP A 243 16.93 0.19 -5.86
N SER A 244 15.94 0.92 -5.39
CA SER A 244 15.75 1.15 -3.96
C SER A 244 15.33 -0.13 -3.23
N ASN A 245 15.32 -0.09 -1.91
CA ASN A 245 14.90 -1.20 -1.05
C ASN A 245 13.65 -1.91 -1.59
N GLY A 246 13.85 -3.09 -2.17
CA GLY A 246 12.75 -3.85 -2.75
C GLY A 246 12.42 -3.57 -4.21
N GLY A 247 13.00 -2.54 -4.84
CA GLY A 247 12.65 -2.09 -6.18
C GLY A 247 12.61 -3.14 -7.29
N SER A 248 12.05 -2.78 -8.43
CA SER A 248 11.67 -3.71 -9.49
C SER A 248 12.80 -4.18 -10.42
N ASN A 249 14.05 -3.79 -10.21
CA ASN A 249 15.16 -4.17 -11.12
C ASN A 249 15.32 -5.68 -11.24
N ASP A 250 15.27 -6.42 -10.13
CA ASP A 250 15.36 -7.88 -10.16
C ASP A 250 14.15 -8.51 -10.84
N LEU A 251 12.97 -7.99 -10.62
CA LEU A 251 11.74 -8.41 -11.27
C LEU A 251 11.82 -8.21 -12.79
N ARG A 252 12.30 -7.04 -13.24
CA ARG A 252 12.44 -6.73 -14.67
C ARG A 252 13.47 -7.63 -15.37
N THR A 253 14.53 -8.02 -14.66
CA THR A 253 15.60 -8.86 -15.20
C THR A 253 15.26 -10.34 -15.18
N ASN A 254 14.62 -10.82 -14.13
CA ASN A 254 14.49 -12.25 -13.83
C ASN A 254 13.07 -12.80 -13.91
N HIS A 255 12.04 -11.94 -14.11
CA HIS A 255 10.67 -12.42 -14.07
C HIS A 255 10.34 -13.40 -15.22
N PRO A 256 9.49 -14.39 -15.00
CA PRO A 256 9.04 -15.30 -16.05
C PRO A 256 8.27 -14.52 -17.15
N ARG A 257 8.52 -14.87 -18.40
CA ARG A 257 7.79 -14.27 -19.53
C ARG A 257 6.31 -14.60 -19.48
N GLY A 258 5.47 -13.66 -19.89
CA GLY A 258 4.02 -13.89 -20.06
C GLY A 258 3.12 -13.15 -19.07
N HIS A 259 3.66 -12.43 -18.10
CA HIS A 259 2.89 -11.56 -17.23
C HIS A 259 2.74 -10.15 -17.82
N ILE A 260 1.57 -9.53 -17.65
CA ILE A 260 1.33 -8.14 -18.03
C ILE A 260 1.62 -7.29 -16.80
N ILE A 261 2.71 -6.51 -16.85
CA ILE A 261 3.18 -5.67 -15.74
C ILE A 261 3.28 -4.23 -16.22
N HIS A 262 2.56 -3.31 -15.56
CA HIS A 262 2.65 -1.87 -15.74
C HIS A 262 3.52 -1.28 -14.62
N ASN A 263 4.49 -0.42 -14.96
CA ASN A 263 5.45 0.10 -13.99
C ASN A 263 5.51 1.63 -14.06
N THR A 264 5.50 2.30 -12.91
CA THR A 264 5.59 3.77 -12.81
C THR A 264 6.95 4.32 -13.26
N LEU A 265 7.98 3.50 -13.43
CA LEU A 265 9.22 3.89 -14.12
C LEU A 265 8.99 4.37 -15.55
N ASP A 266 7.91 3.92 -16.20
CA ASP A 266 7.53 4.33 -17.55
C ASP A 266 6.65 5.59 -17.58
N GLY A 267 6.27 6.12 -16.44
CA GLY A 267 5.35 7.25 -16.25
C GLY A 267 4.12 6.83 -15.44
N ASP A 268 3.15 7.74 -15.28
CA ASP A 268 1.90 7.42 -14.61
C ASP A 268 1.21 6.21 -15.25
N GLN A 269 0.70 5.31 -14.42
CA GLN A 269 -0.03 4.15 -14.87
C GLN A 269 -1.50 4.28 -14.49
N GLU A 270 -2.41 3.95 -15.41
CA GLU A 270 -3.84 4.03 -15.15
C GLU A 270 -4.52 2.66 -15.24
N CYS A 271 -5.38 2.37 -14.26
CA CYS A 271 -6.28 1.24 -14.28
C CYS A 271 -7.73 1.74 -14.32
N THR A 272 -8.46 1.32 -15.34
CA THR A 272 -9.88 1.63 -15.55
C THR A 272 -10.62 0.37 -15.98
N SER A 273 -11.94 0.42 -16.06
CA SER A 273 -12.71 -0.72 -16.60
C SER A 273 -12.31 -1.12 -18.03
N SER A 274 -11.78 -0.19 -18.83
CA SER A 274 -11.26 -0.50 -20.18
C SER A 274 -9.90 -1.22 -20.16
N SER A 275 -9.12 -1.09 -19.11
CA SER A 275 -7.84 -1.82 -18.95
C SER A 275 -8.05 -3.33 -18.94
N PHE A 276 -9.22 -3.81 -18.55
CA PHE A 276 -9.58 -5.23 -18.54
C PHE A 276 -10.04 -5.76 -19.90
N ALA A 277 -10.56 -4.89 -20.78
CA ALA A 277 -11.05 -5.30 -22.10
C ALA A 277 -9.89 -5.68 -23.05
N ALA A 278 -8.73 -5.05 -22.89
CA ALA A 278 -7.55 -5.30 -23.73
C ALA A 278 -6.95 -6.69 -23.53
N THR A 279 -7.11 -7.31 -22.36
CA THR A 279 -6.58 -8.64 -22.05
C THR A 279 -7.31 -9.78 -22.76
N GLN A 280 -8.52 -9.56 -23.29
CA GLN A 280 -9.26 -10.58 -24.05
C GLN A 280 -8.83 -10.69 -25.52
N TYR A 281 -8.08 -9.72 -26.07
CA TYR A 281 -7.77 -9.62 -27.50
C TYR A 281 -6.28 -9.61 -27.86
N SER A 282 -5.37 -9.54 -26.93
CA SER A 282 -3.93 -9.53 -27.24
C SER A 282 -3.22 -10.83 -26.88
N GLY A 283 -3.40 -11.84 -27.71
CA GLY A 283 -2.31 -12.78 -27.93
C GLY A 283 -1.15 -11.98 -28.52
N SER A 284 -0.05 -11.85 -27.76
CA SER A 284 1.22 -11.20 -28.11
C SER A 284 1.28 -9.66 -27.97
N TYR A 285 1.70 -9.17 -26.84
CA TYR A 285 2.58 -7.99 -26.80
C TYR A 285 3.90 -8.38 -26.12
N LEU A 286 4.86 -8.58 -26.99
CA LEU A 286 6.27 -8.63 -26.69
C LEU A 286 6.70 -7.25 -26.17
N TRP A 287 7.48 -7.22 -25.11
CA TRP A 287 8.27 -6.06 -24.70
C TRP A 287 9.03 -5.51 -25.91
N GLY A 288 8.73 -4.28 -26.30
CA GLY A 288 9.61 -3.49 -27.18
C GLY A 288 10.85 -3.11 -26.36
N PHE A 289 12.01 -3.36 -26.94
CA PHE A 289 13.34 -3.00 -26.45
C PHE A 289 13.52 -1.51 -26.30
#